data_d0feb179c4b7d6f772a6c3eff6de79e9
#
_entry.id   d0feb179c4b7d6f772a6c3eff6de79e9
#
_cell.length_a   1.000
_cell.length_b   1.000
_cell.length_c   1.000
_cell.angle_alpha   90.00
_cell.angle_beta   90.00
_cell.angle_gamma   90.00
#
_symmetry.space_group_name_H-M   'P 1'
#
loop_
_entity.id
_entity.type
_entity.pdbx_description
1 polymer ?
#
loop_
_entity_poly.entity_id
_entity_poly.type
_entity_poly.pdbx_seq_one_letter_code
_entity_poly.pdbx_strand_id
1 'polypeptide(L)'
;MRLMEIDQFYHIQKKIPKIGNDMYELMTELFPICRSITGNGVRKTDKIISKHIPLEMNEVPTGTKVFDWTIPKEWNINDAYVINPKGEKIIDFKKSNIHVMSYSIPINAKMTLKELKPHLFTHPEKPEVIPYRISYYNENWGFCLSHNQF
;
A
#
# COMPACT_ATOMS: atom_id res chain seq x y z
N MET A 1 6.16 6.74 -39.39
CA MET A 1 6.83 7.22 -38.15
C MET A 1 7.46 8.56 -38.46
N ARG A 2 6.85 9.68 -38.01
CA ARG A 2 7.38 11.04 -38.24
C ARG A 2 8.65 11.17 -37.39
N LEU A 3 9.78 11.45 -38.02
CA LEU A 3 11.00 11.82 -37.32
C LEU A 3 10.69 13.10 -36.53
N MET A 4 10.89 13.05 -35.22
CA MET A 4 10.88 14.24 -34.38
C MET A 4 11.95 15.18 -34.89
N GLU A 5 11.60 16.45 -35.13
CA GLU A 5 12.56 17.45 -35.57
C GLU A 5 13.67 17.57 -34.51
N ILE A 6 14.91 17.71 -34.96
CA ILE A 6 16.11 17.75 -34.09
C ILE A 6 15.97 18.81 -33.00
N ASP A 7 15.34 19.95 -33.29
CA ASP A 7 15.07 21.03 -32.33
C ASP A 7 14.12 20.60 -31.18
N GLN A 8 13.12 19.77 -31.47
CA GLN A 8 12.23 19.21 -30.43
C GLN A 8 13.00 18.28 -29.51
N PHE A 9 13.92 17.48 -30.04
CA PHE A 9 14.76 16.57 -29.25
C PHE A 9 15.69 17.34 -28.27
N TYR A 10 16.36 18.38 -28.76
CA TYR A 10 17.20 19.24 -27.92
C TYR A 10 16.40 20.00 -26.88
N HIS A 11 15.18 20.42 -27.18
CA HIS A 11 14.30 21.09 -26.23
C HIS A 11 13.83 20.15 -25.10
N ILE A 12 13.57 18.89 -25.43
CA ILE A 12 13.23 17.86 -24.48
C ILE A 12 14.44 17.53 -23.58
N GLN A 13 15.63 17.35 -24.16
CA GLN A 13 16.85 17.05 -23.38
C GLN A 13 17.15 18.09 -22.31
N LYS A 14 16.98 19.38 -22.59
CA LYS A 14 17.15 20.45 -21.60
C LYS A 14 16.14 20.41 -20.45
N LYS A 15 14.97 19.81 -20.67
CA LYS A 15 13.91 19.68 -19.66
C LYS A 15 14.00 18.40 -18.83
N ILE A 16 14.77 17.39 -19.28
CA ILE A 16 14.87 16.08 -18.61
C ILE A 16 15.22 16.19 -17.13
N PRO A 17 16.25 16.97 -16.70
CA PRO A 17 16.59 17.07 -15.29
C PRO A 17 15.44 17.61 -14.43
N LYS A 18 14.70 18.61 -14.95
CA LYS A 18 13.54 19.14 -14.25
C LYS A 18 12.42 18.12 -14.17
N ILE A 19 12.09 17.45 -15.27
CA ILE A 19 11.07 16.40 -15.31
C ILE A 19 11.42 15.28 -14.33
N GLY A 20 12.68 14.85 -14.29
CA GLY A 20 13.14 13.84 -13.33
C GLY A 20 12.96 14.26 -11.88
N ASN A 21 13.26 15.51 -11.54
CA ASN A 21 13.02 16.05 -10.20
C ASN A 21 11.53 16.11 -9.88
N ASP A 22 10.70 16.63 -10.79
CA ASP A 22 9.24 16.72 -10.60
C ASP A 22 8.63 15.31 -10.37
N MET A 23 9.10 14.30 -11.11
CA MET A 23 8.70 12.90 -10.92
C MET A 23 9.12 12.36 -9.56
N TYR A 24 10.35 12.65 -9.12
CA TYR A 24 10.87 12.22 -7.82
C TYR A 24 10.11 12.88 -6.67
N GLU A 25 9.80 14.16 -6.78
CA GLU A 25 8.98 14.88 -5.78
C GLU A 25 7.59 14.27 -5.66
N LEU A 26 6.92 14.01 -6.80
CA LEU A 26 5.63 13.35 -6.82
C LEU A 26 5.69 11.94 -6.20
N MET A 27 6.72 11.17 -6.52
CA MET A 27 6.92 9.84 -5.93
C MET A 27 7.12 9.93 -4.42
N THR A 28 7.89 10.91 -3.95
CA THR A 28 8.14 11.14 -2.52
C THR A 28 6.85 11.54 -1.79
N GLU A 29 5.97 12.35 -2.40
CA GLU A 29 4.65 12.69 -1.84
C GLU A 29 3.73 11.47 -1.76
N LEU A 30 3.77 10.60 -2.77
CA LEU A 30 2.89 9.43 -2.87
C LEU A 30 3.36 8.23 -2.03
N PHE A 31 4.66 8.07 -1.84
CA PHE A 31 5.27 6.89 -1.21
C PHE A 31 4.73 6.57 0.19
N PRO A 32 4.57 7.53 1.13
CA PRO A 32 4.12 7.24 2.49
C PRO A 32 2.62 6.93 2.60
N ILE A 33 1.85 7.09 1.51
CA ILE A 33 0.41 6.85 1.54
C ILE A 33 0.16 5.34 1.52
N CYS A 34 -0.42 4.81 2.61
CA CYS A 34 -0.91 3.45 2.61
C CYS A 34 -2.17 3.38 1.72
N ARG A 35 -2.02 2.79 0.55
CA ARG A 35 -3.13 2.55 -0.39
C ARG A 35 -3.31 1.08 -0.62
N SER A 36 -4.57 0.71 -0.72
CA SER A 36 -5.01 -0.58 -1.24
C SER A 36 -5.87 -0.36 -2.49
N ILE A 37 -6.63 -1.36 -2.91
CA ILE A 37 -7.51 -1.25 -4.08
C ILE A 37 -8.64 -0.22 -3.83
N THR A 38 -9.06 -0.06 -2.58
CA THR A 38 -10.13 0.86 -2.15
C THR A 38 -9.69 1.68 -0.94
N GLY A 39 -10.47 2.68 -0.58
CA GLY A 39 -10.28 3.42 0.66
C GLY A 39 -9.66 4.80 0.51
N ASN A 40 -9.46 5.45 1.65
CA ASN A 40 -9.02 6.84 1.70
C ASN A 40 -7.61 7.06 1.14
N GLY A 41 -6.75 6.02 1.18
CA GLY A 41 -5.41 6.09 0.59
C GLY A 41 -5.46 6.26 -0.93
N VAL A 42 -6.37 5.56 -1.63
CA VAL A 42 -6.61 5.75 -3.08
C VAL A 42 -7.14 7.14 -3.35
N ARG A 43 -8.21 7.57 -2.67
CA ARG A 43 -8.79 8.92 -2.85
C ARG A 43 -7.75 10.04 -2.65
N LYS A 44 -6.89 9.90 -1.63
CA LYS A 44 -5.79 10.85 -1.40
C LYS A 44 -4.79 10.83 -2.55
N THR A 45 -4.43 9.66 -3.05
CA THR A 45 -3.53 9.49 -4.20
C THR A 45 -4.12 10.13 -5.45
N ASP A 46 -5.38 9.83 -5.77
CA ASP A 46 -6.07 10.36 -6.95
C ASP A 46 -6.18 11.89 -6.90
N LYS A 47 -6.44 12.45 -5.71
CA LYS A 47 -6.45 13.90 -5.50
C LYS A 47 -5.08 14.55 -5.72
N ILE A 48 -3.98 13.85 -5.43
CA ILE A 48 -2.63 14.34 -5.73
C ILE A 48 -2.38 14.25 -7.24
N ILE A 49 -2.67 13.12 -7.85
CA ILE A 49 -2.47 12.87 -9.29
C ILE A 49 -3.31 13.82 -10.15
N SER A 50 -4.53 14.16 -9.72
CA SER A 50 -5.41 15.08 -10.45
C SER A 50 -4.85 16.51 -10.60
N LYS A 51 -3.82 16.87 -9.83
CA LYS A 51 -3.08 18.14 -10.03
C LYS A 51 -2.18 18.11 -11.27
N HIS A 52 -1.85 16.93 -11.80
CA HIS A 52 -0.90 16.72 -12.88
C HIS A 52 -1.57 16.25 -14.18
N ILE A 53 -2.68 15.52 -14.07
CA ILE A 53 -3.46 15.01 -15.21
C ILE A 53 -4.95 15.20 -14.95
N PRO A 54 -5.77 15.39 -16.00
CA PRO A 54 -7.22 15.37 -15.86
C PRO A 54 -7.67 13.97 -15.44
N LEU A 55 -8.27 13.88 -14.26
CA LEU A 55 -8.74 12.63 -13.66
C LEU A 55 -10.19 12.77 -13.25
N GLU A 56 -11.06 11.90 -13.75
CA GLU A 56 -12.43 11.75 -13.29
C GLU A 56 -12.53 10.61 -12.29
N MET A 57 -13.01 10.89 -11.08
CA MET A 57 -13.18 9.90 -10.04
C MET A 57 -14.63 9.45 -9.98
N ASN A 58 -14.85 8.15 -10.19
CA ASN A 58 -16.16 7.52 -10.09
C ASN A 58 -16.14 6.51 -8.94
N GLU A 59 -17.05 6.66 -7.99
CA GLU A 59 -17.18 5.78 -6.84
C GLU A 59 -18.43 4.89 -6.97
N VAL A 60 -18.26 3.62 -6.62
CA VAL A 60 -19.36 2.65 -6.58
C VAL A 60 -19.54 2.16 -5.15
N PRO A 61 -20.72 2.35 -4.53
CA PRO A 61 -20.97 1.97 -3.14
C PRO A 61 -20.78 0.47 -2.88
N THR A 62 -20.27 0.14 -1.69
CA THR A 62 -20.25 -1.23 -1.16
C THR A 62 -21.65 -1.86 -1.23
N GLY A 63 -21.72 -3.13 -1.65
CA GLY A 63 -22.99 -3.87 -1.77
C GLY A 63 -23.72 -3.70 -3.10
N THR A 64 -23.24 -2.80 -3.97
CA THR A 64 -23.81 -2.65 -5.32
C THR A 64 -23.59 -3.92 -6.13
N LYS A 65 -24.64 -4.40 -6.79
CA LYS A 65 -24.56 -5.53 -7.73
C LYS A 65 -24.01 -5.06 -9.06
N VAL A 66 -22.98 -5.74 -9.56
CA VAL A 66 -22.33 -5.46 -10.86
C VAL A 66 -22.14 -6.80 -11.57
N PHE A 67 -22.98 -7.09 -12.55
CA PHE A 67 -23.04 -8.39 -13.22
C PHE A 67 -23.25 -9.54 -12.21
N ASP A 68 -22.33 -10.50 -12.17
CA ASP A 68 -22.30 -11.66 -11.26
C ASP A 68 -21.57 -11.38 -9.94
N TRP A 69 -21.12 -10.14 -9.72
CA TRP A 69 -20.33 -9.73 -8.57
C TRP A 69 -21.07 -8.73 -7.67
N THR A 70 -20.57 -8.58 -6.45
CA THR A 70 -21.03 -7.56 -5.50
C THR A 70 -19.84 -6.76 -5.02
N ILE A 71 -19.92 -5.43 -5.11
CA ILE A 71 -18.85 -4.54 -4.66
C ILE A 71 -18.57 -4.82 -3.18
N PRO A 72 -17.31 -5.17 -2.83
CA PRO A 72 -16.94 -5.55 -1.47
C PRO A 72 -16.85 -4.35 -0.54
N LYS A 73 -16.62 -4.64 0.76
CA LYS A 73 -16.38 -3.61 1.77
C LYS A 73 -15.10 -2.82 1.45
N GLU A 74 -15.16 -1.53 1.66
CA GLU A 74 -13.99 -0.67 1.62
C GLU A 74 -13.06 -0.96 2.80
N TRP A 75 -11.74 -0.87 2.59
CA TRP A 75 -10.76 -1.07 3.64
C TRP A 75 -9.95 0.19 3.93
N ASN A 76 -9.90 0.56 5.20
CA ASN A 76 -9.08 1.64 5.72
C ASN A 76 -8.33 1.17 6.96
N ILE A 77 -7.08 1.60 7.13
CA ILE A 77 -6.27 1.31 8.30
C ILE A 77 -5.84 2.59 9.01
N ASN A 78 -6.02 2.62 10.31
CA ASN A 78 -5.59 3.74 11.17
C ASN A 78 -4.30 3.43 11.91
N ASP A 79 -4.18 2.21 12.46
CA ASP A 79 -2.98 1.74 13.16
C ASP A 79 -3.01 0.21 13.28
N ALA A 80 -1.83 -0.40 13.40
CA ALA A 80 -1.69 -1.81 13.73
C ALA A 80 -0.29 -2.08 14.29
N TYR A 81 -0.20 -2.89 15.35
CA TYR A 81 1.07 -3.23 15.98
C TYR A 81 0.98 -4.53 16.77
N VAL A 82 2.14 -5.11 17.02
CA VAL A 82 2.31 -6.23 17.97
C VAL A 82 3.24 -5.77 19.08
N ILE A 83 2.79 -5.96 20.33
CA ILE A 83 3.57 -5.65 21.54
C ILE A 83 3.98 -6.97 22.19
N ASN A 84 5.27 -7.09 22.51
CA ASN A 84 5.80 -8.23 23.25
C ASN A 84 5.50 -8.14 24.77
N PRO A 85 5.76 -9.20 25.57
CA PRO A 85 5.52 -9.17 27.01
C PRO A 85 6.31 -8.11 27.79
N LYS A 86 7.36 -7.53 27.18
CA LYS A 86 8.14 -6.44 27.79
C LYS A 86 7.56 -5.06 27.51
N GLY A 87 6.46 -4.97 26.76
CA GLY A 87 5.84 -3.70 26.37
C GLY A 87 6.45 -3.04 25.12
N GLU A 88 7.34 -3.74 24.40
CA GLU A 88 7.98 -3.20 23.19
C GLU A 88 7.14 -3.49 21.95
N LYS A 89 6.95 -2.50 21.09
CA LYS A 89 6.37 -2.71 19.77
C LYS A 89 7.39 -3.39 18.85
N ILE A 90 7.18 -4.67 18.55
CA ILE A 90 8.04 -5.49 17.69
C ILE A 90 7.61 -5.43 16.22
N ILE A 91 6.35 -5.15 15.96
CA ILE A 91 5.78 -4.84 14.64
C ILE A 91 4.99 -3.55 14.79
N ASP A 92 5.17 -2.60 13.87
CA ASP A 92 4.52 -1.30 13.93
C ASP A 92 4.21 -0.78 12.52
N PHE A 93 2.92 -0.68 12.19
CA PHE A 93 2.42 -0.12 10.93
C PHE A 93 2.97 1.28 10.64
N LYS A 94 3.16 2.10 11.67
CA LYS A 94 3.68 3.47 11.51
C LYS A 94 5.15 3.52 11.12
N LYS A 95 5.91 2.45 11.37
CA LYS A 95 7.30 2.32 10.90
C LYS A 95 7.35 1.81 9.46
N SER A 96 6.45 0.90 9.11
CA SER A 96 6.34 0.39 7.75
C SER A 96 4.92 -0.16 7.51
N ASN A 97 4.23 0.41 6.54
CA ASN A 97 2.87 -0.01 6.18
C ASN A 97 2.80 -1.45 5.64
N ILE A 98 3.92 -1.98 5.13
CA ILE A 98 4.04 -3.36 4.63
C ILE A 98 3.95 -4.40 5.76
N HIS A 99 4.13 -3.99 7.02
CA HIS A 99 3.97 -4.88 8.16
C HIS A 99 2.54 -5.43 8.34
N VAL A 100 1.55 -4.85 7.68
CA VAL A 100 0.16 -5.31 7.81
C VAL A 100 -0.29 -5.95 6.51
N MET A 101 -0.85 -7.16 6.60
CA MET A 101 -1.51 -7.79 5.48
C MET A 101 -2.70 -6.92 5.06
N SER A 102 -2.71 -6.46 3.79
CA SER A 102 -3.80 -5.62 3.27
C SER A 102 -5.14 -6.35 3.36
N TYR A 103 -6.20 -5.61 3.64
CA TYR A 103 -7.56 -6.11 3.91
C TYR A 103 -7.70 -6.92 5.21
N SER A 104 -6.74 -6.81 6.15
CA SER A 104 -6.91 -7.39 7.48
C SER A 104 -8.15 -6.83 8.19
N ILE A 105 -8.96 -7.72 8.77
CA ILE A 105 -10.04 -7.30 9.67
C ILE A 105 -9.45 -6.75 10.98
N PRO A 106 -10.17 -5.87 11.70
CA PRO A 106 -9.71 -5.34 12.97
C PRO A 106 -9.63 -6.45 14.03
N ILE A 107 -8.54 -6.44 14.80
CA ILE A 107 -8.34 -7.34 15.93
C ILE A 107 -7.71 -6.57 17.09
N ASN A 108 -8.16 -6.89 18.30
CA ASN A 108 -7.55 -6.44 19.55
C ASN A 108 -7.59 -7.57 20.56
N ALA A 109 -6.50 -8.31 20.68
CA ALA A 109 -6.42 -9.49 21.53
C ALA A 109 -5.02 -9.68 22.13
N LYS A 110 -4.98 -10.32 23.30
CA LYS A 110 -3.76 -10.93 23.85
C LYS A 110 -3.77 -12.41 23.49
N MET A 111 -2.66 -12.91 22.99
CA MET A 111 -2.53 -14.29 22.55
C MET A 111 -1.11 -14.79 22.75
N THR A 112 -0.94 -16.10 22.80
CA THR A 112 0.36 -16.75 22.82
C THR A 112 1.04 -16.66 21.46
N LEU A 113 2.37 -16.82 21.41
CA LEU A 113 3.09 -16.90 20.13
C LEU A 113 2.57 -18.06 19.25
N LYS A 114 2.15 -19.16 19.86
CA LYS A 114 1.58 -20.30 19.13
C LYS A 114 0.30 -19.92 18.37
N GLU A 115 -0.55 -19.10 18.98
CA GLU A 115 -1.79 -18.59 18.37
C GLU A 115 -1.52 -17.49 17.36
N LEU A 116 -0.52 -16.64 17.59
CA LEU A 116 -0.13 -15.57 16.67
C LEU A 116 0.58 -16.09 15.41
N LYS A 117 1.37 -17.15 15.54
CA LYS A 117 2.25 -17.69 14.49
C LYS A 117 1.55 -17.94 13.14
N PRO A 118 0.32 -18.47 13.05
CA PRO A 118 -0.40 -18.63 11.78
C PRO A 118 -0.73 -17.31 11.07
N HIS A 119 -0.68 -16.18 11.78
CA HIS A 119 -0.93 -14.84 11.27
C HIS A 119 0.35 -14.02 11.01
N LEU A 120 1.52 -14.65 11.13
CA LEU A 120 2.81 -14.05 10.83
C LEU A 120 3.36 -14.59 9.51
N PHE A 121 3.62 -13.70 8.57
CA PHE A 121 4.09 -14.05 7.24
C PHE A 121 5.52 -13.57 7.03
N THR A 122 6.38 -14.48 6.60
CA THR A 122 7.79 -14.22 6.29
C THR A 122 8.18 -14.81 4.95
N HIS A 123 9.37 -14.51 4.45
CA HIS A 123 9.95 -15.12 3.26
C HIS A 123 11.27 -15.82 3.63
N PRO A 124 11.27 -17.13 3.91
CA PRO A 124 12.46 -17.84 4.37
C PRO A 124 13.65 -17.78 3.41
N GLU A 125 13.39 -17.80 2.09
CA GLU A 125 14.44 -17.74 1.05
C GLU A 125 15.06 -16.32 0.91
N LYS A 126 14.40 -15.28 1.44
CA LYS A 126 14.87 -13.90 1.47
C LYS A 126 14.65 -13.33 2.88
N PRO A 127 15.45 -13.77 3.86
CA PRO A 127 15.16 -13.58 5.27
C PRO A 127 15.17 -12.12 5.75
N GLU A 128 15.79 -11.21 5.00
CA GLU A 128 15.83 -9.77 5.26
C GLU A 128 14.59 -9.02 4.75
N VAL A 129 13.82 -9.64 3.83
CA VAL A 129 12.69 -8.99 3.17
C VAL A 129 11.39 -9.17 3.95
N ILE A 130 10.60 -8.12 4.05
CA ILE A 130 9.22 -8.18 4.55
C ILE A 130 8.32 -8.49 3.34
N PRO A 131 7.61 -9.63 3.31
CA PRO A 131 6.76 -9.98 2.19
C PRO A 131 5.50 -9.12 2.16
N TYR A 132 5.02 -8.76 0.96
CA TYR A 132 3.69 -8.21 0.79
C TYR A 132 2.65 -9.34 0.82
N ARG A 133 1.58 -9.16 1.61
CA ARG A 133 0.44 -10.05 1.66
C ARG A 133 -0.86 -9.28 1.60
N ILE A 134 -1.87 -9.92 1.04
CA ILE A 134 -3.22 -9.41 0.94
C ILE A 134 -4.21 -10.55 1.20
N SER A 135 -5.24 -10.31 2.01
CA SER A 135 -6.34 -11.27 2.19
C SER A 135 -7.41 -11.12 1.11
N TYR A 136 -7.26 -10.13 0.25
CA TYR A 136 -8.25 -9.73 -0.73
C TYR A 136 -9.54 -9.32 -0.01
N TYR A 137 -10.66 -9.93 -0.29
CA TYR A 137 -11.93 -9.64 0.36
C TYR A 137 -12.35 -10.73 1.36
N ASN A 138 -11.41 -11.61 1.72
CA ASN A 138 -11.65 -12.61 2.74
C ASN A 138 -11.46 -12.02 4.14
N GLU A 139 -12.37 -12.34 5.06
CA GLU A 139 -12.24 -11.93 6.46
C GLU A 139 -11.10 -12.68 7.14
N ASN A 140 -9.92 -12.12 7.07
CA ASN A 140 -8.69 -12.63 7.67
C ASN A 140 -7.83 -11.46 8.15
N TRP A 141 -6.78 -11.75 8.91
CA TRP A 141 -5.83 -10.75 9.40
C TRP A 141 -4.43 -11.35 9.50
N GLY A 142 -3.41 -10.48 9.51
CA GLY A 142 -2.04 -10.92 9.73
C GLY A 142 -1.03 -9.81 9.63
N PHE A 143 0.19 -10.17 10.02
CA PHE A 143 1.34 -9.29 9.97
C PHE A 143 2.44 -9.90 9.10
N CYS A 144 3.19 -9.03 8.44
CA CYS A 144 4.34 -9.38 7.64
C CYS A 144 5.61 -8.85 8.32
N LEU A 145 6.64 -9.67 8.37
CA LEU A 145 7.92 -9.31 8.98
C LEU A 145 9.06 -10.02 8.25
N SER A 146 10.29 -9.55 8.43
CA SER A 146 11.44 -10.27 7.91
C SER A 146 11.57 -11.62 8.62
N HIS A 147 12.09 -12.63 7.94
CA HIS A 147 12.30 -13.94 8.57
C HIS A 147 13.36 -13.86 9.68
N ASN A 148 14.27 -12.91 9.59
CA ASN A 148 15.26 -12.65 10.65
C ASN A 148 14.64 -12.12 11.96
N GLN A 149 13.40 -11.57 11.92
CA GLN A 149 12.66 -11.11 13.09
C GLN A 149 11.73 -12.19 13.67
N PHE A 150 11.49 -13.28 12.91
CA PHE A 150 10.58 -14.36 13.25
C PHE A 150 11.25 -15.38 14.16
#